data_0cf1392b1b353144e1f9b8c29397548b
#
_entry.id   0cf1392b1b353144e1f9b8c29397548b
#
_cell.length_a   1.000
_cell.length_b   1.000
_cell.length_c   1.000
_cell.angle_alpha   90.00
_cell.angle_beta   90.00
_cell.angle_gamma   90.00
#
_symmetry.space_group_name_H-M   'P 1'
#
loop_
_entity.id
_entity.type
_entity.pdbx_description
1 polymer ?
#
loop_
_entity_poly.entity_id
_entity_poly.type
_entity_poly.pdbx_seq_one_letter_code
_entity_poly.pdbx_strand_id
1 'polypeptide(L)'
;SITGQPIALGGRTIKENNYLAKYINSPETPFFKKGSNLYNLDYARKLSNKVEYIYLVEGYMDVVSLSSKEIENVVANLGTSLTDRQVSVLNQFYDDLIICFDGDESGYKAALRAAENLIKELKPEKQISFLFLPDEEDPDTFVNKNGKDYFIEFTKQKKISIHNFIFNHYKNQTKNDPSSLAIFEKKIRSIAYSI
;
A
#
# COMPACT_ATOMS: atom_id res chain seq x y z
N SER A 1 -18.13 5.46 1.62
CA SER A 1 -18.21 4.70 2.89
C SER A 1 -18.09 3.20 2.61
N ILE A 2 -17.86 2.42 3.65
CA ILE A 2 -17.82 0.94 3.57
C ILE A 2 -19.19 0.34 3.12
N THR A 3 -20.27 1.07 3.24
CA THR A 3 -21.62 0.66 2.82
C THR A 3 -21.96 1.09 1.39
N GLY A 4 -21.07 1.75 0.67
CA GLY A 4 -21.28 2.24 -0.69
C GLY A 4 -21.94 3.62 -0.78
N GLN A 5 -22.32 4.23 0.34
CA GLN A 5 -22.88 5.58 0.30
C GLN A 5 -21.78 6.63 0.03
N PRO A 6 -21.99 7.58 -0.90
CA PRO A 6 -21.07 8.69 -1.10
C PRO A 6 -20.93 9.53 0.17
N ILE A 7 -19.70 9.76 0.64
CA ILE A 7 -19.40 10.57 1.83
C ILE A 7 -18.40 11.69 1.55
N ALA A 8 -17.76 11.65 0.38
CA ALA A 8 -16.81 12.65 -0.09
C ALA A 8 -16.67 12.56 -1.59
N LEU A 9 -16.10 13.60 -2.18
CA LEU A 9 -15.78 13.68 -3.60
C LEU A 9 -14.26 13.88 -3.73
N GLY A 10 -13.67 13.24 -4.75
CA GLY A 10 -12.33 13.48 -5.22
C GLY A 10 -12.35 14.06 -6.63
N GLY A 11 -11.46 14.97 -6.95
CA GLY A 11 -11.33 15.56 -8.27
C GLY A 11 -9.87 15.61 -8.71
N ARG A 12 -9.64 15.49 -10.02
CA ARG A 12 -8.34 15.73 -10.66
C ARG A 12 -8.48 16.87 -11.66
N THR A 13 -7.53 17.81 -11.65
CA THR A 13 -7.49 18.84 -12.69
C THR A 13 -7.07 18.22 -14.03
N ILE A 14 -7.86 18.49 -15.08
CA ILE A 14 -7.57 18.00 -16.44
C ILE A 14 -6.54 18.91 -17.13
N LYS A 15 -6.51 20.19 -16.77
CA LYS A 15 -5.56 21.16 -17.33
C LYS A 15 -4.33 21.25 -16.44
N GLU A 16 -3.15 21.19 -17.04
CA GLU A 16 -1.92 21.53 -16.35
C GLU A 16 -1.96 23.01 -15.93
N ASN A 17 -2.08 23.22 -14.64
CA ASN A 17 -2.03 24.55 -14.04
C ASN A 17 -1.13 24.48 -12.82
N ASN A 18 0.01 25.14 -12.90
CA ASN A 18 1.03 25.16 -11.85
C ASN A 18 0.57 25.81 -10.53
N TYR A 19 -0.62 26.42 -10.51
CA TYR A 19 -1.18 27.07 -9.32
C TYR A 19 -2.24 26.25 -8.59
N LEU A 20 -2.70 25.13 -9.16
CA LEU A 20 -3.72 24.29 -8.56
C LEU A 20 -3.16 22.91 -8.25
N ALA A 21 -3.55 22.36 -7.10
CA ALA A 21 -3.22 20.98 -6.77
C ALA A 21 -3.78 20.03 -7.84
N LYS A 22 -2.97 19.08 -8.31
CA LYS A 22 -3.35 18.08 -9.31
C LYS A 22 -4.56 17.27 -8.86
N TYR A 23 -4.67 17.00 -7.55
CA TYR A 23 -5.77 16.27 -6.93
C TYR A 23 -6.35 17.08 -5.77
N ILE A 24 -7.68 17.09 -5.67
CA ILE A 24 -8.42 17.76 -4.60
C ILE A 24 -9.41 16.74 -4.03
N ASN A 25 -9.38 16.56 -2.72
CA ASN A 25 -10.37 15.76 -2.00
C ASN A 25 -11.25 16.67 -1.14
N SER A 26 -12.48 16.26 -0.90
CA SER A 26 -13.35 16.92 0.07
C SER A 26 -12.62 17.13 1.41
N PRO A 27 -12.92 18.22 2.13
CA PRO A 27 -12.44 18.40 3.49
C PRO A 27 -12.98 17.28 4.39
N GLU A 28 -12.32 17.05 5.51
CA GLU A 28 -12.82 16.09 6.50
C GLU A 28 -14.13 16.55 7.13
N THR A 29 -15.00 15.60 7.39
CA THR A 29 -16.29 15.78 8.03
C THR A 29 -16.48 14.73 9.13
N PRO A 30 -17.53 14.80 9.97
CA PRO A 30 -17.86 13.72 10.90
C PRO A 30 -18.00 12.34 10.24
N PHE A 31 -18.44 12.30 8.96
CA PHE A 31 -18.64 11.07 8.20
C PHE A 31 -17.44 10.68 7.32
N PHE A 32 -16.59 11.63 6.98
CA PHE A 32 -15.44 11.42 6.12
C PHE A 32 -14.14 11.79 6.85
N LYS A 33 -13.38 10.77 7.23
CA LYS A 33 -12.04 10.90 7.81
C LYS A 33 -11.05 10.16 6.92
N LYS A 34 -10.09 10.88 6.33
CA LYS A 34 -9.13 10.30 5.38
C LYS A 34 -8.37 9.11 5.96
N GLY A 35 -7.90 9.24 7.21
CA GLY A 35 -7.20 8.15 7.90
C GLY A 35 -8.08 6.98 8.36
N SER A 36 -9.38 6.98 8.07
CA SER A 36 -10.29 5.89 8.44
C SER A 36 -11.05 5.32 7.25
N ASN A 37 -10.98 5.98 6.10
CA ASN A 37 -11.68 5.58 4.90
C ASN A 37 -10.68 5.18 3.82
N LEU A 38 -11.05 4.20 3.02
CA LEU A 38 -10.33 3.76 1.84
C LEU A 38 -11.25 3.91 0.64
N TYR A 39 -10.70 4.41 -0.47
CA TYR A 39 -11.42 4.47 -1.74
C TYR A 39 -11.68 3.04 -2.24
N ASN A 40 -12.83 2.80 -2.81
CA ASN A 40 -13.28 1.51 -3.38
C ASN A 40 -13.48 0.35 -2.37
N LEU A 41 -13.40 0.59 -1.07
CA LEU A 41 -13.53 -0.49 -0.08
C LEU A 41 -14.90 -1.19 -0.11
N ASP A 42 -15.98 -0.46 -0.39
CA ASP A 42 -17.33 -1.02 -0.47
C ASP A 42 -17.49 -2.04 -1.60
N TYR A 43 -16.76 -1.85 -2.69
CA TYR A 43 -16.74 -2.77 -3.82
C TYR A 43 -15.78 -3.93 -3.55
N ALA A 44 -14.53 -3.62 -3.22
CA ALA A 44 -13.49 -4.61 -3.00
C ALA A 44 -13.90 -5.64 -1.93
N ARG A 45 -14.49 -5.21 -0.80
CA ARG A 45 -14.90 -6.14 0.27
C ARG A 45 -15.89 -7.24 -0.17
N LYS A 46 -16.66 -7.00 -1.24
CA LYS A 46 -17.59 -8.01 -1.78
C LYS A 46 -16.87 -9.16 -2.48
N LEU A 47 -15.60 -8.95 -2.79
CA LEU A 47 -14.75 -9.93 -3.46
C LEU A 47 -13.95 -10.79 -2.46
N SER A 48 -13.95 -10.47 -1.17
CA SER A 48 -13.16 -11.17 -0.15
C SER A 48 -13.47 -12.67 -0.05
N ASN A 49 -14.67 -13.11 -0.42
CA ASN A 49 -15.03 -14.52 -0.51
C ASN A 49 -14.44 -15.23 -1.74
N LYS A 50 -13.84 -14.50 -2.68
CA LYS A 50 -13.31 -15.03 -3.95
C LYS A 50 -11.77 -14.96 -4.02
N VAL A 51 -11.18 -14.01 -3.32
CA VAL A 51 -9.74 -13.77 -3.31
C VAL A 51 -9.27 -13.46 -1.89
N GLU A 52 -8.12 -14.01 -1.50
CA GLU A 52 -7.59 -13.89 -0.14
C GLU A 52 -6.73 -12.63 0.06
N TYR A 53 -6.41 -11.92 -1.01
CA TYR A 53 -5.52 -10.74 -0.99
C TYR A 53 -6.18 -9.49 -1.56
N ILE A 54 -5.68 -8.34 -1.13
CA ILE A 54 -6.11 -7.03 -1.62
C ILE A 54 -4.89 -6.16 -1.92
N TYR A 55 -4.98 -5.39 -3.01
CA TYR A 55 -4.00 -4.35 -3.32
C TYR A 55 -4.37 -3.05 -2.62
N LEU A 56 -3.37 -2.40 -2.04
CA LEU A 56 -3.44 -1.02 -1.58
C LEU A 56 -2.51 -0.18 -2.45
N VAL A 57 -3.04 0.84 -3.09
CA VAL A 57 -2.33 1.80 -3.94
C VAL A 57 -2.41 3.20 -3.35
N GLU A 58 -1.62 4.15 -3.85
CA GLU A 58 -1.57 5.51 -3.30
C GLU A 58 -2.76 6.36 -3.75
N GLY A 59 -3.17 6.23 -5.02
CA GLY A 59 -4.14 7.10 -5.66
C GLY A 59 -5.43 6.40 -6.10
N TYR A 60 -6.52 7.15 -6.11
CA TYR A 60 -7.79 6.60 -6.62
C TYR A 60 -7.78 6.41 -8.14
N MET A 61 -6.89 7.08 -8.88
CA MET A 61 -6.72 6.84 -10.32
C MET A 61 -6.11 5.47 -10.58
N ASP A 62 -5.16 5.04 -9.74
CA ASP A 62 -4.58 3.69 -9.82
C ASP A 62 -5.67 2.62 -9.63
N VAL A 63 -6.59 2.85 -8.66
CA VAL A 63 -7.74 1.97 -8.47
C VAL A 63 -8.62 1.92 -9.72
N VAL A 64 -8.90 3.07 -10.34
CA VAL A 64 -9.72 3.13 -11.57
C VAL A 64 -9.05 2.36 -12.69
N SER A 65 -7.75 2.54 -12.88
CA SER A 65 -6.98 1.86 -13.93
C SER A 65 -6.89 0.36 -13.70
N LEU A 66 -6.56 -0.08 -12.50
CA LEU A 66 -6.52 -1.50 -12.15
C LEU A 66 -7.90 -2.14 -12.32
N SER A 67 -8.95 -1.49 -11.83
CA SER A 67 -10.33 -1.98 -11.96
C SER A 67 -10.79 -2.04 -13.41
N SER A 68 -10.37 -1.10 -14.28
CA SER A 68 -10.66 -1.13 -15.72
C SER A 68 -10.04 -2.33 -16.43
N LYS A 69 -9.01 -2.92 -15.83
CA LYS A 69 -8.35 -4.17 -16.27
C LYS A 69 -8.80 -5.38 -15.47
N GLU A 70 -9.95 -5.31 -14.82
CA GLU A 70 -10.54 -6.40 -14.03
C GLU A 70 -9.69 -6.84 -12.82
N ILE A 71 -8.87 -5.96 -12.27
CA ILE A 71 -8.19 -6.12 -10.98
C ILE A 71 -9.00 -5.31 -9.96
N GLU A 72 -10.07 -5.93 -9.45
CA GLU A 72 -11.11 -5.24 -8.68
C GLU A 72 -10.88 -5.29 -7.16
N ASN A 73 -10.04 -6.21 -6.68
CA ASN A 73 -9.61 -6.33 -5.29
C ASN A 73 -8.51 -5.29 -4.97
N VAL A 74 -8.84 -4.03 -5.16
CA VAL A 74 -7.92 -2.90 -4.99
C VAL A 74 -8.59 -1.75 -4.26
N VAL A 75 -7.86 -1.09 -3.36
CA VAL A 75 -8.28 0.10 -2.62
C VAL A 75 -7.17 1.15 -2.64
N ALA A 76 -7.52 2.40 -2.37
CA ALA A 76 -6.52 3.45 -2.24
C ALA A 76 -6.68 4.27 -0.97
N ASN A 77 -5.55 4.81 -0.53
CA ASN A 77 -5.50 5.90 0.43
C ASN A 77 -6.03 7.21 -0.19
N LEU A 78 -6.42 8.14 0.65
CA LEU A 78 -7.03 9.40 0.23
C LEU A 78 -6.10 10.60 0.49
N GLY A 79 -4.82 10.45 0.09
CA GLY A 79 -3.80 11.50 0.27
C GLY A 79 -3.29 11.60 1.70
N THR A 80 -3.24 10.50 2.42
CA THR A 80 -2.63 10.37 3.76
C THR A 80 -1.77 9.12 3.81
N SER A 81 -0.85 9.06 4.76
CA SER A 81 -0.14 7.81 5.05
C SER A 81 -1.12 6.73 5.51
N LEU A 82 -0.79 5.48 5.24
CA LEU A 82 -1.55 4.33 5.71
C LEU A 82 -1.59 4.31 7.25
N THR A 83 -2.79 4.13 7.79
CA THR A 83 -3.03 4.10 9.23
C THR A 83 -3.34 2.69 9.74
N ASP A 84 -3.06 2.43 11.02
CA ASP A 84 -3.37 1.16 11.68
C ASP A 84 -4.87 0.83 11.59
N ARG A 85 -5.72 1.87 11.65
CA ARG A 85 -7.17 1.72 11.50
C ARG A 85 -7.55 1.21 10.12
N GLN A 86 -6.94 1.72 9.06
CA GLN A 86 -7.18 1.25 7.68
C GLN A 86 -6.73 -0.20 7.51
N VAL A 87 -5.55 -0.55 8.02
CA VAL A 87 -5.05 -1.93 8.02
C VAL A 87 -5.97 -2.86 8.82
N SER A 88 -6.39 -2.44 10.00
CA SER A 88 -7.32 -3.21 10.83
C SER A 88 -8.66 -3.47 10.12
N VAL A 89 -9.16 -2.51 9.34
CA VAL A 89 -10.37 -2.69 8.53
C VAL A 89 -10.15 -3.68 7.40
N LEU A 90 -9.02 -3.58 6.66
CA LEU A 90 -8.69 -4.52 5.58
C LEU A 90 -8.52 -5.95 6.09
N ASN A 91 -7.88 -6.13 7.23
CA ASN A 91 -7.67 -7.41 7.90
C ASN A 91 -8.96 -8.13 8.32
N GLN A 92 -10.11 -7.43 8.35
CA GLN A 92 -11.41 -8.08 8.58
C GLN A 92 -11.90 -8.86 7.35
N PHE A 93 -11.39 -8.53 6.16
CA PHE A 93 -11.87 -9.07 4.90
C PHE A 93 -10.81 -9.89 4.15
N TYR A 94 -9.54 -9.63 4.37
CA TYR A 94 -8.44 -10.21 3.60
C TYR A 94 -7.31 -10.70 4.52
N ASP A 95 -6.62 -11.74 4.09
CA ASP A 95 -5.50 -12.32 4.82
C ASP A 95 -4.15 -11.80 4.33
N ASP A 96 -4.02 -11.38 3.07
CA ASP A 96 -2.80 -10.80 2.51
C ASP A 96 -3.08 -9.38 1.99
N LEU A 97 -2.40 -8.39 2.55
CA LEU A 97 -2.40 -7.01 2.10
C LEU A 97 -1.14 -6.74 1.28
N ILE A 98 -1.31 -6.43 0.00
CA ILE A 98 -0.22 -6.11 -0.92
C ILE A 98 -0.20 -4.59 -1.13
N ILE A 99 0.79 -3.91 -0.59
CA ILE A 99 0.95 -2.45 -0.71
C ILE A 99 1.85 -2.18 -1.92
N CYS A 100 1.30 -1.51 -2.93
CA CYS A 100 2.04 -1.11 -4.12
C CYS A 100 2.66 0.27 -3.89
N PHE A 101 3.94 0.38 -4.19
CA PHE A 101 4.71 1.61 -4.18
C PHE A 101 5.26 1.91 -5.56
N ASP A 102 5.35 3.18 -5.89
CA ASP A 102 6.01 3.64 -7.10
C ASP A 102 7.49 3.21 -7.10
N GLY A 103 8.05 2.98 -8.28
CA GLY A 103 9.40 2.49 -8.47
C GLY A 103 10.50 3.54 -8.27
N ASP A 104 10.31 4.48 -7.34
CA ASP A 104 11.24 5.57 -7.08
C ASP A 104 11.76 5.60 -5.63
N GLU A 105 12.69 6.52 -5.36
CA GLU A 105 13.25 6.71 -4.01
C GLU A 105 12.18 7.17 -3.00
N SER A 106 11.16 7.90 -3.45
CA SER A 106 10.05 8.36 -2.61
C SER A 106 9.19 7.19 -2.15
N GLY A 107 8.84 6.30 -3.10
CA GLY A 107 8.12 5.06 -2.81
C GLY A 107 8.87 4.14 -1.86
N TYR A 108 10.20 4.00 -2.03
CA TYR A 108 11.02 3.23 -1.08
C TYR A 108 11.00 3.82 0.34
N LYS A 109 11.12 5.15 0.47
CA LYS A 109 11.06 5.85 1.78
C LYS A 109 9.66 5.73 2.40
N ALA A 110 8.61 5.78 1.58
CA ALA A 110 7.24 5.57 2.04
C ALA A 110 7.04 4.14 2.56
N ALA A 111 7.56 3.14 1.83
CA ALA A 111 7.54 1.74 2.23
C ALA A 111 8.27 1.50 3.57
N LEU A 112 9.42 2.13 3.77
CA LEU A 112 10.17 1.98 5.02
C LEU A 112 9.39 2.54 6.22
N ARG A 113 8.81 3.74 6.09
CA ARG A 113 7.95 4.32 7.13
C ARG A 113 6.72 3.46 7.40
N ALA A 114 6.09 2.94 6.34
CA ALA A 114 4.96 2.02 6.48
C ALA A 114 5.38 0.74 7.21
N ALA A 115 6.53 0.16 6.84
CA ALA A 115 7.04 -1.06 7.46
C ALA A 115 7.30 -0.90 8.96
N GLU A 116 7.95 0.19 9.38
CA GLU A 116 8.26 0.45 10.79
C GLU A 116 7.01 0.62 11.67
N ASN A 117 5.92 1.12 11.09
CA ASN A 117 4.66 1.27 11.79
C ASN A 117 3.87 -0.05 11.80
N LEU A 118 3.69 -0.65 10.62
CA LEU A 118 2.81 -1.81 10.42
C LEU A 118 3.37 -3.10 11.01
N ILE A 119 4.69 -3.24 11.17
CA ILE A 119 5.30 -4.45 11.72
C ILE A 119 4.78 -4.77 13.13
N LYS A 120 4.41 -3.75 13.89
CA LYS A 120 3.89 -3.87 15.26
C LYS A 120 2.42 -4.30 15.31
N GLU A 121 1.72 -4.11 14.20
CA GLU A 121 0.28 -4.41 14.05
C GLU A 121 0.04 -5.76 13.38
N LEU A 122 1.12 -6.50 13.06
CA LEU A 122 1.01 -7.80 12.42
C LEU A 122 0.32 -8.81 13.34
N LYS A 123 -0.62 -9.53 12.76
CA LYS A 123 -1.25 -10.69 13.39
C LYS A 123 -0.69 -11.97 12.80
N PRO A 124 -0.57 -13.06 13.58
CA PRO A 124 0.03 -14.31 13.11
C PRO A 124 -0.57 -14.87 11.81
N GLU A 125 -1.86 -14.62 11.59
CA GLU A 125 -2.63 -15.15 10.45
C GLU A 125 -2.74 -14.17 9.29
N LYS A 126 -2.13 -12.97 9.40
CA LYS A 126 -2.22 -11.91 8.40
C LYS A 126 -0.84 -11.64 7.79
N GLN A 127 -0.83 -11.37 6.51
CA GLN A 127 0.39 -11.06 5.76
C GLN A 127 0.32 -9.63 5.24
N ILE A 128 1.44 -8.95 5.30
CA ILE A 128 1.65 -7.67 4.63
C ILE A 128 2.85 -7.84 3.72
N SER A 129 2.64 -7.57 2.45
CA SER A 129 3.65 -7.65 1.42
C SER A 129 3.78 -6.29 0.72
N PHE A 130 4.97 -5.96 0.28
CA PHE A 130 5.26 -4.79 -0.52
C PHE A 130 5.54 -5.19 -1.96
N LEU A 131 5.01 -4.42 -2.88
CA LEU A 131 5.28 -4.53 -4.31
C LEU A 131 5.86 -3.20 -4.78
N PHE A 132 7.10 -3.22 -5.23
CA PHE A 132 7.72 -2.08 -5.89
C PHE A 132 7.60 -2.25 -7.40
N LEU A 133 7.04 -1.25 -8.04
CA LEU A 133 6.97 -1.23 -9.49
C LEU A 133 8.35 -0.90 -10.10
N PRO A 134 8.58 -1.15 -11.39
CA PRO A 134 9.80 -0.73 -12.06
C PRO A 134 9.99 0.78 -12.02
N ASP A 135 11.23 1.23 -12.23
CA ASP A 135 11.61 2.64 -12.20
C ASP A 135 10.66 3.53 -13.01
N GLU A 136 10.20 4.62 -12.39
CA GLU A 136 9.29 5.62 -12.96
C GLU A 136 7.87 5.13 -13.34
N GLU A 137 7.50 3.89 -12.97
CA GLU A 137 6.15 3.37 -13.19
C GLU A 137 5.30 3.51 -11.92
N ASP A 138 4.04 3.90 -12.10
CA ASP A 138 2.97 3.80 -11.10
C ASP A 138 1.98 2.68 -11.49
N PRO A 139 1.03 2.28 -10.64
CA PRO A 139 0.09 1.22 -10.95
C PRO A 139 -0.74 1.49 -12.22
N ASP A 140 -1.10 2.76 -12.49
CA ASP A 140 -1.85 3.18 -13.66
C ASP A 140 -1.03 2.92 -14.95
N THR A 141 0.17 3.47 -15.04
CA THR A 141 1.04 3.31 -16.21
C THR A 141 1.42 1.86 -16.43
N PHE A 142 1.79 1.17 -15.36
CA PHE A 142 2.26 -0.22 -15.43
C PHE A 142 1.17 -1.17 -15.94
N VAL A 143 -0.06 -1.09 -15.40
CA VAL A 143 -1.14 -1.98 -15.84
C VAL A 143 -1.65 -1.65 -17.23
N ASN A 144 -1.66 -0.37 -17.62
CA ASN A 144 -2.06 0.02 -18.95
C ASN A 144 -1.08 -0.46 -20.03
N LYS A 145 0.20 -0.48 -19.70
CA LYS A 145 1.28 -0.94 -20.60
C LYS A 145 1.33 -2.46 -20.75
N ASN A 146 1.16 -3.18 -19.65
CA ASN A 146 1.46 -4.61 -19.59
C ASN A 146 0.23 -5.51 -19.50
N GLY A 147 -0.92 -4.98 -19.08
CA GLY A 147 -2.16 -5.72 -18.90
C GLY A 147 -2.25 -6.48 -17.57
N LYS A 148 -3.44 -7.07 -17.33
CA LYS A 148 -3.81 -7.75 -16.08
C LYS A 148 -2.91 -8.93 -15.75
N ASP A 149 -2.74 -9.85 -16.71
CA ASP A 149 -2.06 -11.12 -16.44
C ASP A 149 -0.58 -10.89 -16.09
N TYR A 150 0.05 -9.94 -16.75
CA TYR A 150 1.43 -9.56 -16.46
C TYR A 150 1.53 -8.89 -15.08
N PHE A 151 0.59 -8.01 -14.70
CA PHE A 151 0.57 -7.38 -13.38
C PHE A 151 0.45 -8.41 -12.26
N ILE A 152 -0.44 -9.39 -12.43
CA ILE A 152 -0.63 -10.47 -11.44
C ILE A 152 0.62 -11.34 -11.34
N GLU A 153 1.20 -11.73 -12.47
CA GLU A 153 2.42 -12.56 -12.48
C GLU A 153 3.62 -11.79 -11.89
N PHE A 154 3.78 -10.52 -12.23
CA PHE A 154 4.78 -9.64 -11.64
C PHE A 154 4.61 -9.55 -10.12
N THR A 155 3.38 -9.39 -9.65
CA THR A 155 3.08 -9.38 -8.21
C THR A 155 3.54 -10.66 -7.53
N LYS A 156 3.23 -11.83 -8.10
CA LYS A 156 3.63 -13.13 -7.52
C LYS A 156 5.14 -13.27 -7.41
N GLN A 157 5.88 -12.78 -8.40
CA GLN A 157 7.34 -12.91 -8.46
C GLN A 157 8.08 -11.87 -7.63
N LYS A 158 7.53 -10.67 -7.51
CA LYS A 158 8.25 -9.50 -6.97
C LYS A 158 7.79 -9.01 -5.62
N LYS A 159 6.60 -9.42 -5.15
CA LYS A 159 6.17 -9.02 -3.81
C LYS A 159 7.13 -9.54 -2.74
N ILE A 160 7.46 -8.71 -1.81
CA ILE A 160 8.33 -9.03 -0.67
C ILE A 160 7.56 -8.87 0.64
N SER A 161 7.65 -9.85 1.54
CA SER A 161 7.01 -9.71 2.85
C SER A 161 7.64 -8.55 3.64
N ILE A 162 6.84 -7.90 4.47
CA ILE A 162 7.29 -6.80 5.33
C ILE A 162 8.50 -7.21 6.18
N HIS A 163 8.56 -8.44 6.68
CA HIS A 163 9.70 -8.97 7.46
C HIS A 163 10.98 -9.01 6.63
N ASN A 164 10.90 -9.56 5.41
CA ASN A 164 12.04 -9.64 4.51
C ASN A 164 12.49 -8.25 4.05
N PHE A 165 11.54 -7.34 3.81
CA PHE A 165 11.86 -5.97 3.44
C PHE A 165 12.66 -5.26 4.54
N ILE A 166 12.18 -5.30 5.78
CA ILE A 166 12.87 -4.70 6.93
C ILE A 166 14.24 -5.35 7.16
N PHE A 167 14.29 -6.68 7.14
CA PHE A 167 15.55 -7.39 7.33
C PHE A 167 16.59 -7.00 6.28
N ASN A 168 16.21 -7.01 5.00
CA ASN A 168 17.11 -6.66 3.90
C ASN A 168 17.54 -5.20 3.97
N HIS A 169 16.64 -4.27 4.34
CA HIS A 169 16.98 -2.87 4.51
C HIS A 169 18.12 -2.67 5.51
N TYR A 170 17.99 -3.21 6.72
CA TYR A 170 19.01 -3.05 7.76
C TYR A 170 20.28 -3.88 7.46
N LYS A 171 20.15 -5.07 6.87
CA LYS A 171 21.30 -5.89 6.47
C LYS A 171 22.17 -5.19 5.44
N ASN A 172 21.56 -4.57 4.43
CA ASN A 172 22.29 -3.87 3.36
C ASN A 172 23.05 -2.64 3.85
N GLN A 173 22.65 -2.05 4.98
CA GLN A 173 23.35 -0.94 5.63
C GLN A 173 24.47 -1.41 6.57
N THR A 174 24.55 -2.70 6.86
CA THR A 174 25.48 -3.27 7.83
C THR A 174 26.80 -3.63 7.15
N LYS A 175 27.88 -3.08 7.66
CA LYS A 175 29.24 -3.46 7.23
C LYS A 175 29.61 -4.82 7.81
N ASN A 176 30.55 -5.50 7.15
CA ASN A 176 31.02 -6.81 7.59
C ASN A 176 32.09 -6.68 8.68
N ASP A 177 31.79 -5.97 9.78
CA ASP A 177 32.61 -5.83 10.97
C ASP A 177 31.81 -6.19 12.23
N PRO A 178 32.42 -6.64 13.31
CA PRO A 178 31.71 -7.12 14.50
C PRO A 178 30.81 -6.07 15.15
N SER A 179 31.19 -4.80 15.14
CA SER A 179 30.38 -3.71 15.74
C SER A 179 29.12 -3.44 14.95
N SER A 180 29.22 -3.35 13.62
CA SER A 180 28.08 -3.17 12.73
C SER A 180 27.11 -4.35 12.81
N LEU A 181 27.61 -5.58 12.88
CA LEU A 181 26.81 -6.80 13.05
C LEU A 181 26.07 -6.79 14.39
N ALA A 182 26.70 -6.39 15.48
CA ALA A 182 26.05 -6.30 16.79
C ALA A 182 24.93 -5.25 16.81
N ILE A 183 25.11 -4.10 16.14
CA ILE A 183 24.08 -3.05 16.00
C ILE A 183 22.90 -3.59 15.19
N PHE A 184 23.16 -4.26 14.07
CA PHE A 184 22.13 -4.89 13.25
C PHE A 184 21.32 -5.92 14.05
N GLU A 185 21.99 -6.83 14.75
CA GLU A 185 21.34 -7.84 15.57
C GLU A 185 20.45 -7.21 16.65
N LYS A 186 20.95 -6.20 17.35
CA LYS A 186 20.18 -5.45 18.35
C LYS A 186 18.93 -4.81 17.75
N LYS A 187 19.03 -4.21 16.55
CA LYS A 187 17.89 -3.58 15.85
C LYS A 187 16.85 -4.62 15.47
N ILE A 188 17.26 -5.74 14.85
CA ILE A 188 16.33 -6.81 14.46
C ILE A 188 15.65 -7.45 15.68
N ARG A 189 16.38 -7.71 16.76
CA ARG A 189 15.80 -8.20 18.02
C ARG A 189 14.76 -7.23 18.58
N SER A 190 15.07 -5.92 18.60
CA SER A 190 14.12 -4.90 19.06
C SER A 190 12.82 -4.89 18.27
N ILE A 191 12.92 -5.07 16.94
CA ILE A 191 11.73 -5.17 16.08
C ILE A 191 10.97 -6.47 16.37
N ALA A 192 11.65 -7.60 16.47
CA ALA A 192 11.04 -8.90 16.75
C ALA A 192 10.29 -8.94 18.08
N TYR A 193 10.78 -8.24 19.11
CA TYR A 193 10.08 -8.13 20.40
C TYR A 193 8.92 -7.13 20.40
N SER A 194 8.73 -6.34 19.34
CA SER A 194 7.62 -5.39 19.23
C SER A 194 6.40 -5.97 18.49
N ILE A 195 6.52 -7.17 17.93
CA ILE A 195 5.46 -7.96 17.31
C ILE A 195 4.80 -8.84 18.37
#